data_ab2c542dd9694b60c3e7a468228e1421
#
_entry.id   ab2c542dd9694b60c3e7a468228e1421
#
_cell.length_a   1.000
_cell.length_b   1.000
_cell.length_c   1.000
_cell.angle_alpha   90.00
_cell.angle_beta   90.00
_cell.angle_gamma   90.00
#
_symmetry.space_group_name_H-M   'P 1'
#
loop_
_entity.id
_entity.type
_entity.pdbx_description
1 polymer ?
#
loop_
_entity_poly.entity_id
_entity_poly.type
_entity_poly.pdbx_seq_one_letter_code
_entity_poly.pdbx_strand_id
1 'polypeptide(L)'
;MKIGKLIFALAFLLLFADASMAAKWKAKHVVLIGLDGWGAYSVNKAEMPNVKKLMEEGSYTLKKRSVLPSSSAVNWASMYMGAGPELHGYTEWGSQTPELPSRVVNKHGIFPTVFSLLRESDPKAEIGCICEWAGIRYVVDTLALSYDKNITEKPQNPATAKCA
;
A
#
# COMPACT_ATOMS: atom_id res chain seq x y z
N MET A 1 -2.01 -51.56 23.34
CA MET A 1 -2.94 -50.44 23.16
C MET A 1 -2.32 -49.02 23.14
N LYS A 2 -1.09 -48.80 23.59
CA LYS A 2 -0.46 -47.44 23.63
C LYS A 2 0.24 -47.06 22.34
N ILE A 3 0.84 -48.00 21.60
CA ILE A 3 1.61 -47.74 20.37
C ILE A 3 0.71 -47.34 19.20
N GLY A 4 -0.48 -47.93 19.05
CA GLY A 4 -1.41 -47.55 17.96
C GLY A 4 -1.94 -46.13 18.08
N LYS A 5 -2.15 -45.64 19.31
CA LYS A 5 -2.57 -44.25 19.54
C LYS A 5 -1.47 -43.24 19.22
N LEU A 6 -0.20 -43.61 19.45
CA LEU A 6 0.94 -42.76 19.15
C LEU A 6 1.17 -42.66 17.62
N ILE A 7 1.02 -43.75 16.90
CA ILE A 7 1.12 -43.81 15.44
C ILE A 7 -0.01 -42.99 14.80
N PHE A 8 -1.22 -43.08 15.33
CA PHE A 8 -2.36 -42.32 14.85
C PHE A 8 -2.20 -40.79 15.10
N ALA A 9 -1.68 -40.43 16.27
CA ALA A 9 -1.38 -39.02 16.58
C ALA A 9 -0.25 -38.45 15.69
N LEU A 10 0.79 -39.25 15.41
CA LEU A 10 1.88 -38.83 14.52
C LEU A 10 1.43 -38.70 13.06
N ALA A 11 0.60 -39.63 12.57
CA ALA A 11 0.00 -39.55 11.24
C ALA A 11 -0.95 -38.35 11.09
N PHE A 12 -1.69 -38.02 12.16
CA PHE A 12 -2.58 -36.86 12.19
C PHE A 12 -1.79 -35.54 12.19
N LEU A 13 -0.65 -35.48 12.91
CA LEU A 13 0.25 -34.34 12.87
C LEU A 13 0.89 -34.10 11.49
N LEU A 14 1.23 -35.20 10.79
CA LEU A 14 1.82 -35.11 9.45
C LEU A 14 0.82 -34.65 8.37
N LEU A 15 -0.48 -34.93 8.56
CA LEU A 15 -1.54 -34.45 7.66
C LEU A 15 -1.78 -32.92 7.75
N PHE A 16 -1.37 -32.27 8.85
CA PHE A 16 -1.45 -30.81 9.00
C PHE A 16 -0.15 -30.08 8.66
N ALA A 17 0.95 -30.78 8.40
CA ALA A 17 2.23 -30.15 8.09
C ALA A 17 2.28 -29.56 6.66
N ASP A 18 1.39 -30.00 5.76
CA ASP A 18 1.35 -29.50 4.36
C ASP A 18 0.46 -28.27 4.14
N ALA A 19 -0.16 -27.73 5.20
CA ALA A 19 -1.04 -26.56 5.07
C ALA A 19 -0.33 -25.21 4.99
N SER A 20 1.00 -25.17 5.13
CA SER A 20 1.79 -23.98 4.81
C SER A 20 2.26 -23.96 3.35
N MET A 21 1.36 -24.16 2.42
CA MET A 21 1.60 -23.75 1.05
C MET A 21 1.71 -22.22 1.06
N ALA A 22 2.96 -21.74 1.03
CA ALA A 22 3.23 -20.35 0.72
C ALA A 22 2.41 -19.99 -0.51
N ALA A 23 1.46 -19.06 -0.36
CA ALA A 23 0.56 -18.70 -1.42
C ALA A 23 1.41 -18.25 -2.60
N LYS A 24 1.46 -19.07 -3.66
CA LYS A 24 2.19 -18.72 -4.86
C LYS A 24 1.64 -17.40 -5.39
N TRP A 25 2.48 -16.39 -5.50
CA TRP A 25 2.08 -15.09 -5.98
C TRP A 25 1.30 -15.23 -7.29
N LYS A 26 0.06 -14.78 -7.32
CA LYS A 26 -0.79 -14.88 -8.52
C LYS A 26 -0.44 -13.82 -9.56
N ALA A 27 0.13 -12.69 -9.13
CA ALA A 27 0.52 -11.59 -10.00
C ALA A 27 2.03 -11.47 -10.07
N LYS A 28 2.57 -11.30 -11.28
CA LYS A 28 3.99 -11.01 -11.50
C LYS A 28 4.33 -9.55 -11.22
N HIS A 29 3.40 -8.66 -11.48
CA HIS A 29 3.54 -7.21 -11.28
C HIS A 29 2.28 -6.68 -10.61
N VAL A 30 2.46 -5.73 -9.71
CA VAL A 30 1.38 -4.97 -9.07
C VAL A 30 1.68 -3.50 -9.28
N VAL A 31 0.72 -2.76 -9.83
CA VAL A 31 0.82 -1.32 -10.02
C VAL A 31 -0.25 -0.64 -9.18
N LEU A 32 0.18 0.17 -8.22
CA LEU A 32 -0.69 1.02 -7.41
C LEU A 32 -0.66 2.44 -8.00
N ILE A 33 -1.77 2.89 -8.53
CA ILE A 33 -1.93 4.26 -9.03
C ILE A 33 -2.79 5.02 -8.04
N GLY A 34 -2.20 6.00 -7.38
CA GLY A 34 -2.89 6.87 -6.43
C GLY A 34 -3.10 8.27 -7.00
N LEU A 35 -4.35 8.74 -6.96
CA LEU A 35 -4.75 10.06 -7.41
C LEU A 35 -5.32 10.83 -6.22
N ASP A 36 -4.56 11.79 -5.72
CA ASP A 36 -4.98 12.62 -4.59
C ASP A 36 -6.07 13.62 -5.04
N GLY A 37 -6.98 13.94 -4.11
CA GLY A 37 -8.05 14.90 -4.37
C GLY A 37 -9.15 14.42 -5.33
N TRP A 38 -9.09 13.19 -5.84
CA TRP A 38 -10.08 12.70 -6.79
C TRP A 38 -11.33 12.14 -6.09
N GLY A 39 -12.42 12.90 -6.17
CA GLY A 39 -13.70 12.50 -5.58
C GLY A 39 -14.51 11.58 -6.48
N ALA A 40 -15.11 10.54 -5.89
CA ALA A 40 -15.94 9.56 -6.59
C ALA A 40 -17.11 10.18 -7.40
N TYR A 41 -17.59 11.33 -6.99
CA TYR A 41 -18.66 12.07 -7.68
C TYR A 41 -18.30 12.49 -9.11
N SER A 42 -17.00 12.58 -9.43
CA SER A 42 -16.54 12.98 -10.76
C SER A 42 -16.57 11.84 -11.78
N VAL A 43 -16.50 10.59 -11.33
CA VAL A 43 -16.41 9.40 -12.19
C VAL A 43 -17.58 9.30 -13.15
N ASN A 44 -18.77 9.65 -12.69
CA ASN A 44 -19.98 9.61 -13.55
C ASN A 44 -20.20 10.89 -14.36
N LYS A 45 -19.44 11.97 -14.08
CA LYS A 45 -19.61 13.28 -14.72
C LYS A 45 -18.58 13.57 -15.80
N ALA A 46 -17.40 12.94 -15.70
CA ALA A 46 -16.32 13.19 -16.62
C ALA A 46 -16.21 12.07 -17.68
N GLU A 47 -15.64 12.42 -18.82
CA GLU A 47 -15.30 11.46 -19.85
C GLU A 47 -13.98 10.74 -19.47
N MET A 48 -14.13 9.53 -18.93
CA MET A 48 -13.02 8.70 -18.47
C MET A 48 -13.12 7.28 -19.06
N PRO A 49 -12.95 7.09 -20.37
CA PRO A 49 -13.19 5.81 -21.02
C PRO A 49 -12.31 4.69 -20.46
N ASN A 50 -11.05 4.97 -20.16
CA ASN A 50 -10.13 3.96 -19.60
C ASN A 50 -10.51 3.55 -18.16
N VAL A 51 -10.93 4.51 -17.33
CA VAL A 51 -11.40 4.20 -15.97
C VAL A 51 -12.68 3.39 -16.01
N LYS A 52 -13.61 3.76 -16.89
CA LYS A 52 -14.86 2.99 -17.08
C LYS A 52 -14.58 1.55 -17.53
N LYS A 53 -13.65 1.37 -18.48
CA LYS A 53 -13.21 0.04 -18.90
C LYS A 53 -12.62 -0.77 -17.74
N LEU A 54 -11.76 -0.17 -16.91
CA LEU A 54 -11.22 -0.84 -15.72
C LEU A 54 -12.31 -1.22 -14.73
N MET A 55 -13.36 -0.40 -14.58
CA MET A 55 -14.49 -0.69 -13.72
C MET A 55 -15.34 -1.87 -14.26
N GLU A 56 -15.48 -1.99 -15.60
CA GLU A 56 -16.19 -3.09 -16.25
C GLU A 56 -15.43 -4.43 -16.13
N GLU A 57 -14.10 -4.39 -16.21
CA GLU A 57 -13.23 -5.57 -16.20
C GLU A 57 -12.76 -5.99 -14.80
N GLY A 58 -12.90 -5.11 -13.80
CA GLY A 58 -12.37 -5.30 -12.46
C GLY A 58 -13.40 -5.13 -11.35
N SER A 59 -12.89 -4.89 -10.15
CA SER A 59 -13.72 -4.60 -8.98
C SER A 59 -13.52 -3.14 -8.54
N TYR A 60 -14.58 -2.44 -8.23
CA TYR A 60 -14.51 -1.04 -7.81
C TYR A 60 -15.52 -0.70 -6.71
N THR A 61 -15.30 0.42 -6.05
CA THR A 61 -16.26 1.05 -5.16
C THR A 61 -16.21 2.56 -5.27
N LEU A 62 -17.36 3.21 -5.27
CA LEU A 62 -17.49 4.67 -5.21
C LEU A 62 -17.88 5.15 -3.79
N LYS A 63 -17.90 4.24 -2.81
CA LYS A 63 -18.32 4.51 -1.42
C LYS A 63 -17.18 4.50 -0.42
N LYS A 64 -15.92 4.43 -0.87
CA LYS A 64 -14.74 4.49 0.01
C LYS A 64 -14.69 5.85 0.70
N ARG A 65 -14.43 5.86 1.99
CA ARG A 65 -14.22 7.06 2.80
C ARG A 65 -12.73 7.21 3.11
N SER A 66 -12.28 8.45 3.26
CA SER A 66 -10.98 8.75 3.85
C SER A 66 -10.97 8.40 5.34
N VAL A 67 -9.78 8.19 5.89
CA VAL A 67 -9.59 8.19 7.34
C VAL A 67 -9.63 9.63 7.86
N LEU A 68 -9.84 9.81 9.15
CA LEU A 68 -9.84 11.12 9.80
C LEU A 68 -8.56 11.30 10.63
N PRO A 69 -7.97 12.49 10.63
CA PRO A 69 -8.33 13.67 9.84
C PRO A 69 -8.12 13.43 8.34
N SER A 70 -9.07 13.94 7.51
CA SER A 70 -9.03 13.75 6.06
C SER A 70 -8.00 14.69 5.42
N SER A 71 -6.74 14.30 5.48
CA SER A 71 -5.62 15.02 4.88
C SER A 71 -4.70 14.09 4.10
N SER A 72 -3.86 14.65 3.23
CA SER A 72 -3.06 13.87 2.29
C SER A 72 -2.08 12.95 3.02
N ALA A 73 -1.20 13.45 3.87
CA ALA A 73 -0.20 12.61 4.54
C ALA A 73 -0.86 11.49 5.36
N VAL A 74 -1.93 11.80 6.10
CA VAL A 74 -2.66 10.82 6.93
C VAL A 74 -3.26 9.69 6.09
N ASN A 75 -3.90 10.04 4.97
CA ASN A 75 -4.53 9.03 4.11
C ASN A 75 -3.52 8.21 3.31
N TRP A 76 -2.43 8.83 2.83
CA TRP A 76 -1.35 8.12 2.18
C TRP A 76 -0.63 7.17 3.15
N ALA A 77 -0.31 7.64 4.37
CA ALA A 77 0.24 6.80 5.41
C ALA A 77 -0.68 5.61 5.72
N SER A 78 -1.96 5.87 5.96
CA SER A 78 -2.93 4.80 6.25
C SER A 78 -3.05 3.78 5.11
N MET A 79 -2.94 4.20 3.86
CA MET A 79 -3.00 3.33 2.69
C MET A 79 -1.74 2.45 2.57
N TYR A 80 -0.55 3.03 2.77
CA TYR A 80 0.71 2.27 2.67
C TYR A 80 0.99 1.40 3.88
N MET A 81 0.52 1.81 5.06
CA MET A 81 0.74 1.15 6.34
C MET A 81 -0.37 0.18 6.72
N GLY A 82 -1.53 0.24 6.03
CA GLY A 82 -2.69 -0.61 6.33
C GLY A 82 -3.24 -0.40 7.74
N ALA A 83 -3.07 0.80 8.31
CA ALA A 83 -3.41 1.14 9.69
C ALA A 83 -4.00 2.55 9.76
N GLY A 84 -4.71 2.85 10.82
CA GLY A 84 -5.20 4.21 11.08
C GLY A 84 -4.18 5.09 11.79
N PRO A 85 -4.43 6.42 11.86
CA PRO A 85 -3.54 7.39 12.49
C PRO A 85 -3.26 7.10 13.97
N GLU A 86 -4.17 6.44 14.67
CA GLU A 86 -3.99 6.00 16.06
C GLU A 86 -2.89 4.93 16.24
N LEU A 87 -2.48 4.29 15.14
CA LEU A 87 -1.43 3.28 15.13
C LEU A 87 -0.13 3.80 14.52
N HIS A 88 -0.20 4.44 13.35
CA HIS A 88 1.00 4.93 12.67
C HIS A 88 1.46 6.32 13.12
N GLY A 89 0.59 7.11 13.74
CA GLY A 89 0.93 8.38 14.37
C GLY A 89 0.94 9.61 13.48
N TYR A 90 0.75 9.48 12.17
CA TYR A 90 0.63 10.62 11.26
C TYR A 90 -0.76 11.22 11.35
N THR A 91 -0.86 12.50 11.71
CA THR A 91 -2.15 13.15 12.01
C THR A 91 -2.39 14.46 11.27
N GLU A 92 -1.37 15.01 10.57
CA GLU A 92 -1.46 16.30 9.92
C GLU A 92 -1.20 16.24 8.40
N TRP A 93 -1.58 17.28 7.70
CA TRP A 93 -1.49 17.35 6.23
C TRP A 93 -0.06 17.22 5.71
N GLY A 94 0.87 17.89 6.33
CA GLY A 94 2.27 17.97 5.90
C GLY A 94 3.23 17.15 6.74
N SER A 95 2.73 16.14 7.46
CA SER A 95 3.55 15.30 8.35
C SER A 95 4.78 14.77 7.65
N GLN A 96 5.95 15.08 8.20
CA GLN A 96 7.25 14.53 7.77
C GLN A 96 7.68 13.39 8.70
N THR A 97 7.24 13.45 9.93
CA THR A 97 7.39 12.44 10.97
C THR A 97 6.05 12.28 11.66
N PRO A 98 5.76 11.13 12.27
CA PRO A 98 4.52 10.96 13.01
C PRO A 98 4.45 11.94 14.21
N GLU A 99 3.34 12.64 14.37
CA GLU A 99 3.07 13.54 15.49
C GLU A 99 2.81 12.78 16.79
N LEU A 100 2.24 11.57 16.67
CA LEU A 100 2.07 10.66 17.79
C LEU A 100 3.06 9.49 17.68
N PRO A 101 3.54 8.91 18.80
CA PRO A 101 4.39 7.74 18.73
C PRO A 101 3.73 6.60 17.97
N SER A 102 4.39 6.10 16.93
CA SER A 102 3.94 4.89 16.22
C SER A 102 3.90 3.70 17.19
N ARG A 103 2.83 2.91 17.13
CA ARG A 103 2.66 1.73 18.01
C ARG A 103 3.71 0.66 17.78
N VAL A 104 4.23 0.58 16.57
CA VAL A 104 5.30 -0.32 16.16
C VAL A 104 6.13 0.38 15.08
N VAL A 105 7.42 0.08 15.05
CA VAL A 105 8.32 0.53 14.00
C VAL A 105 9.13 -0.66 13.47
N ASN A 106 9.45 -0.62 12.18
CA ASN A 106 10.34 -1.58 11.56
C ASN A 106 11.82 -1.24 11.82
N LYS A 107 12.72 -2.01 11.26
CA LYS A 107 14.19 -1.80 11.36
C LYS A 107 14.67 -0.45 10.81
N HIS A 108 13.88 0.23 10.03
CA HIS A 108 14.18 1.56 9.47
C HIS A 108 13.61 2.70 10.32
N GLY A 109 12.96 2.39 11.46
CA GLY A 109 12.39 3.38 12.38
C GLY A 109 11.05 3.98 11.94
N ILE A 110 10.40 3.41 10.94
CA ILE A 110 9.08 3.83 10.46
C ILE A 110 8.03 2.74 10.73
N PHE A 111 6.77 3.13 10.86
CA PHE A 111 5.68 2.14 10.92
C PHE A 111 5.74 1.22 9.69
N PRO A 112 5.56 -0.12 9.85
CA PRO A 112 5.65 -1.06 8.74
C PRO A 112 4.75 -0.67 7.57
N THR A 113 5.29 -0.66 6.37
CA THR A 113 4.56 -0.37 5.13
C THR A 113 4.45 -1.63 4.28
N VAL A 114 3.53 -1.64 3.33
CA VAL A 114 3.44 -2.71 2.33
C VAL A 114 4.78 -2.93 1.60
N PHE A 115 5.57 -1.88 1.43
CA PHE A 115 6.88 -1.94 0.78
C PHE A 115 7.93 -2.63 1.66
N SER A 116 8.00 -2.28 2.95
CA SER A 116 8.92 -2.94 3.88
C SER A 116 8.56 -4.41 4.09
N LEU A 117 7.27 -4.74 4.21
CA LEU A 117 6.81 -6.12 4.34
C LEU A 117 7.12 -6.94 3.08
N LEU A 118 6.94 -6.38 1.88
CA LEU A 118 7.32 -7.05 0.65
C LEU A 118 8.84 -7.28 0.58
N ARG A 119 9.64 -6.27 0.93
CA ARG A 119 11.10 -6.37 0.96
C ARG A 119 11.59 -7.42 1.95
N GLU A 120 10.91 -7.57 3.09
CA GLU A 120 11.24 -8.58 4.09
C GLU A 120 10.87 -9.99 3.62
N SER A 121 9.75 -10.13 2.94
CA SER A 121 9.30 -11.43 2.41
C SER A 121 10.07 -11.85 1.15
N ASP A 122 10.45 -10.92 0.31
CA ASP A 122 11.28 -11.12 -0.89
C ASP A 122 12.37 -10.04 -0.97
N PRO A 123 13.59 -10.35 -0.50
CA PRO A 123 14.71 -9.42 -0.56
C PRO A 123 15.12 -9.00 -1.99
N LYS A 124 14.68 -9.74 -3.02
CA LYS A 124 14.99 -9.44 -4.42
C LYS A 124 13.84 -8.74 -5.16
N ALA A 125 12.73 -8.50 -4.50
CA ALA A 125 11.61 -7.80 -5.12
C ALA A 125 12.03 -6.43 -5.66
N GLU A 126 11.65 -6.11 -6.88
CA GLU A 126 11.83 -4.77 -7.46
C GLU A 126 10.64 -3.91 -7.05
N ILE A 127 10.91 -2.90 -6.23
CA ILE A 127 9.90 -2.01 -5.64
C ILE A 127 10.23 -0.58 -6.05
N GLY A 128 9.33 0.04 -6.81
CA GLY A 128 9.49 1.43 -7.27
C GLY A 128 8.40 2.34 -6.70
N CYS A 129 8.77 3.58 -6.40
CA CYS A 129 7.85 4.66 -6.08
C CYS A 129 8.14 5.86 -6.98
N ILE A 130 7.13 6.35 -7.68
CA ILE A 130 7.19 7.57 -8.46
C ILE A 130 6.07 8.47 -7.97
N CYS A 131 6.39 9.65 -7.49
CA CYS A 131 5.42 10.58 -6.95
C CYS A 131 5.67 12.01 -7.44
N GLU A 132 4.60 12.79 -7.55
CA GLU A 132 4.67 14.21 -7.87
C GLU A 132 4.85 15.05 -6.60
N TRP A 133 4.11 14.71 -5.54
CA TRP A 133 4.22 15.40 -4.27
C TRP A 133 5.31 14.77 -3.39
N ALA A 134 6.32 15.57 -3.03
CA ALA A 134 7.45 15.14 -2.21
C ALA A 134 7.05 14.59 -0.82
N GLY A 135 5.87 14.98 -0.30
CA GLY A 135 5.34 14.50 0.97
C GLY A 135 5.10 12.99 1.04
N ILE A 136 4.92 12.33 -0.10
CA ILE A 136 4.82 10.86 -0.19
C ILE A 136 6.05 10.18 0.42
N ARG A 137 7.25 10.75 0.25
CA ARG A 137 8.51 10.16 0.71
C ARG A 137 8.61 10.05 2.23
N TYR A 138 7.83 10.83 2.97
CA TYR A 138 7.82 10.77 4.43
C TYR A 138 6.92 9.66 5.00
N VAL A 139 5.99 9.15 4.18
CA VAL A 139 5.05 8.09 4.58
C VAL A 139 5.29 6.76 3.86
N VAL A 140 6.26 6.74 2.96
CA VAL A 140 6.77 5.54 2.29
C VAL A 140 8.09 5.14 2.96
N ASP A 141 8.33 3.84 3.15
CA ASP A 141 9.63 3.35 3.59
C ASP A 141 10.61 3.38 2.41
N THR A 142 11.30 4.51 2.23
CA THR A 142 12.22 4.70 1.10
C THR A 142 13.40 3.73 1.11
N LEU A 143 13.79 3.22 2.28
CA LEU A 143 14.86 2.22 2.41
C LEU A 143 14.43 0.81 1.95
N ALA A 144 13.14 0.59 1.79
CA ALA A 144 12.60 -0.65 1.22
C ALA A 144 12.54 -0.61 -0.31
N LEU A 145 12.67 0.57 -0.93
CA LEU A 145 12.51 0.75 -2.36
C LEU A 145 13.78 0.34 -3.13
N SER A 146 13.61 -0.14 -4.37
CA SER A 146 14.68 -0.30 -5.35
C SER A 146 14.85 0.97 -6.20
N TYR A 147 13.77 1.73 -6.35
CA TYR A 147 13.74 2.96 -7.12
C TYR A 147 12.77 3.97 -6.49
N ASP A 148 13.21 5.20 -6.34
CA ASP A 148 12.42 6.31 -5.81
C ASP A 148 12.66 7.56 -6.68
N LYS A 149 11.58 8.15 -7.18
CA LYS A 149 11.63 9.39 -7.95
C LYS A 149 10.49 10.32 -7.60
N ASN A 150 10.83 11.55 -7.24
CA ASN A 150 9.88 12.65 -7.15
C ASN A 150 9.93 13.45 -8.47
N ILE A 151 8.76 13.64 -9.09
CA ILE A 151 8.60 14.40 -10.33
C ILE A 151 7.96 15.73 -9.96
N THR A 152 8.77 16.71 -9.62
CA THR A 152 8.32 18.09 -9.32
C THR A 152 8.45 19.01 -10.54
N GLU A 153 8.72 18.49 -11.73
CA GLU A 153 8.89 19.31 -12.91
C GLU A 153 7.59 20.02 -13.26
N LYS A 154 7.63 21.35 -13.23
CA LYS A 154 6.56 22.16 -13.80
C LYS A 154 6.46 21.82 -15.29
N PRO A 155 5.26 21.59 -15.83
CA PRO A 155 5.10 21.37 -17.26
C PRO A 155 5.74 22.54 -18.02
N GLN A 156 6.65 22.24 -18.93
CA GLN A 156 7.31 23.26 -19.75
C GLN A 156 6.33 23.99 -20.67
N ASN A 157 5.16 23.41 -20.91
CA ASN A 157 4.09 24.00 -21.70
C ASN A 157 2.81 24.19 -20.86
N PRO A 158 2.35 25.45 -20.68
CA PRO A 158 1.11 25.72 -19.94
C PRO A 158 -0.13 25.05 -20.52
N ALA A 159 -0.13 24.66 -21.78
CA ALA A 159 -1.25 23.94 -22.41
C ALA A 159 -1.34 22.48 -21.95
N THR A 160 -0.22 21.86 -21.56
CA THR A 160 -0.19 20.49 -21.01
C THR A 160 -0.45 20.46 -19.50
N ALA A 161 -0.31 21.59 -18.81
CA ALA A 161 -0.62 21.72 -17.38
C ALA A 161 -2.10 21.54 -17.04
N LYS A 162 -2.99 21.57 -18.02
CA LYS A 162 -4.44 21.36 -17.82
C LYS A 162 -4.86 19.89 -17.79
N CYS A 163 -3.93 18.97 -18.07
CA CYS A 163 -4.18 17.52 -18.12
C CYS A 163 -3.41 16.72 -17.06
N ALA A 164 -2.67 17.41 -16.15
CA ALA A 164 -1.98 16.80 -15.00
C ALA A 164 -2.83 16.87 -13.75
#